data_0bd19e574990e23ade27b31ad25d5d78
#
_entry.id   0bd19e574990e23ade27b31ad25d5d78
#
_cell.length_a   1.000
_cell.length_b   1.000
_cell.length_c   1.000
_cell.angle_alpha   90.00
_cell.angle_beta   90.00
_cell.angle_gamma   90.00
#
_symmetry.space_group_name_H-M   'P 1'
#
loop_
_entity.id
_entity.type
_entity.pdbx_description
1 polymer ?
#
loop_
_entity_poly.entity_id
_entity_poly.type
_entity_poly.pdbx_seq_one_letter_code
_entity_poly.pdbx_strand_id
1 'polypeptide(L)'
;MEPDEHRLQIPEEMKSSNQAWPIIYVQIKGANLREEARGVAHLISDVVGGAIMRVHNEPVHGQTLLKVHIGEPKCVTRMRPEYVIGSAHFLRDNGAEGIVAGDTTVAYTGLRSHRENTSTDCSRYLQLAQEHGWSTQDEAGMPFVVLDRPVTARQGEFEFDEEQRHIKVSGVKHYRGFRIAGGFATADFVINHAHLTLHGLAGFAGSVKSIAMGCSGLTGKLQMHKSLLPKFNRELCTCCRECVENCPEGALQLEQGAHFPHVDSDLCIGCGECEAVCQENQGAVVMKGKEITDWDRGGESLPVRMADYTIGLMNGRWNNVVHVLHMYAITKRCDCVNTRQVPLLKHDLGFLIGKNPFAVDRLAAHMLVNALDKEGHVTDKSCLESVETTTKYIHEAYGISSEAPVEKISLS
;
A
#
# COMPACT_ATOMS: atom_id res chain seq x y z
N MET A 1 -25.29 5.97 -0.05
CA MET A 1 -25.19 5.91 -1.53
C MET A 1 -24.85 4.49 -1.92
N GLU A 2 -25.55 3.92 -2.91
CA GLU A 2 -25.10 2.65 -3.46
C GLU A 2 -23.74 2.85 -4.11
N PRO A 3 -22.78 1.91 -3.92
CA PRO A 3 -21.45 2.03 -4.52
C PRO A 3 -21.56 1.92 -6.04
N ASP A 4 -20.80 2.77 -6.74
CA ASP A 4 -20.68 2.69 -8.20
C ASP A 4 -20.15 1.32 -8.61
N GLU A 5 -20.84 0.64 -9.51
CA GLU A 5 -20.43 -0.68 -10.00
C GLU A 5 -19.66 -0.51 -11.32
N HIS A 6 -18.44 -0.99 -11.33
CA HIS A 6 -17.55 -0.97 -12.50
C HIS A 6 -17.22 -2.39 -12.95
N ARG A 7 -17.09 -2.59 -14.26
CA ARG A 7 -16.54 -3.84 -14.80
C ARG A 7 -15.01 -3.75 -14.80
N LEU A 8 -14.35 -4.85 -14.45
CA LEU A 8 -12.88 -4.95 -14.52
C LEU A 8 -12.38 -4.72 -15.94
N GLN A 9 -11.42 -3.80 -16.07
CA GLN A 9 -10.71 -3.46 -17.31
C GLN A 9 -9.22 -3.63 -17.10
N ILE A 10 -8.62 -4.56 -17.83
CA ILE A 10 -7.17 -4.79 -17.85
C ILE A 10 -6.63 -4.23 -19.16
N PRO A 11 -5.68 -3.29 -19.13
CA PRO A 11 -5.01 -2.76 -20.33
C PRO A 11 -4.33 -3.86 -21.15
N GLU A 12 -4.27 -3.68 -22.47
CA GLU A 12 -3.61 -4.65 -23.37
C GLU A 12 -2.11 -4.74 -23.10
N GLU A 13 -1.50 -3.64 -22.66
CA GLU A 13 -0.09 -3.56 -22.27
C GLU A 13 0.25 -4.43 -21.06
N MET A 14 -0.76 -4.87 -20.31
CA MET A 14 -0.62 -5.82 -19.21
C MET A 14 -0.89 -7.27 -19.61
N LYS A 15 -1.38 -7.53 -20.83
CA LYS A 15 -1.74 -8.88 -21.30
C LYS A 15 -0.68 -9.51 -22.19
N SER A 16 0.18 -8.70 -22.80
CA SER A 16 1.16 -9.16 -23.79
C SER A 16 2.55 -8.59 -23.53
N SER A 17 3.57 -9.43 -23.51
CA SER A 17 4.96 -9.00 -23.38
C SER A 17 5.44 -8.12 -24.55
N ASN A 18 4.85 -8.26 -25.74
CA ASN A 18 5.22 -7.50 -26.93
C ASN A 18 4.72 -6.02 -26.90
N GLN A 19 3.71 -5.74 -26.11
CA GLN A 19 3.12 -4.40 -25.91
C GLN A 19 3.32 -3.90 -24.48
N ALA A 20 4.04 -4.65 -23.65
CA ALA A 20 4.20 -4.34 -22.24
C ALA A 20 4.86 -2.99 -22.00
N TRP A 21 4.35 -2.27 -21.03
CA TRP A 21 4.99 -1.05 -20.55
C TRP A 21 6.41 -1.35 -20.08
N PRO A 22 7.40 -0.51 -20.45
CA PRO A 22 8.78 -0.73 -20.05
C PRO A 22 8.99 -0.51 -18.55
N ILE A 23 10.00 -1.18 -18.01
CA ILE A 23 10.56 -0.90 -16.70
C ILE A 23 11.91 -0.18 -16.92
N ILE A 24 12.10 0.93 -16.23
CA ILE A 24 13.40 1.61 -16.15
C ILE A 24 14.08 1.19 -14.87
N TYR A 25 15.26 0.60 -14.99
CA TYR A 25 16.12 0.25 -13.87
C TYR A 25 17.21 1.33 -13.71
N VAL A 26 17.11 2.12 -12.64
CA VAL A 26 18.15 3.08 -12.25
C VAL A 26 19.10 2.39 -11.27
N GLN A 27 20.26 1.98 -11.76
CA GLN A 27 21.31 1.37 -10.98
C GLN A 27 22.30 2.41 -10.47
N ILE A 28 22.62 2.38 -9.18
CA ILE A 28 23.62 3.22 -8.54
C ILE A 28 24.74 2.32 -8.03
N LYS A 29 25.93 2.42 -8.65
CA LYS A 29 27.02 1.52 -8.33
C LYS A 29 27.81 2.00 -7.12
N GLY A 30 28.05 1.09 -6.16
CA GLY A 30 28.93 1.34 -5.03
C GLY A 30 28.38 2.31 -3.97
N ALA A 31 27.14 2.77 -4.12
CA ALA A 31 26.50 3.66 -3.18
C ALA A 31 25.88 2.91 -2.01
N ASN A 32 25.92 3.52 -0.84
CA ASN A 32 25.05 3.23 0.28
C ASN A 32 23.93 4.28 0.30
N LEU A 33 22.87 4.01 -0.43
CA LEU A 33 21.79 4.97 -0.69
C LEU A 33 21.11 5.45 0.60
N ARG A 34 21.21 4.67 1.67
CA ARG A 34 20.68 5.08 2.95
C ARG A 34 21.50 6.21 3.60
N GLU A 35 22.80 6.26 3.35
CA GLU A 35 23.73 7.17 4.01
C GLU A 35 24.22 8.30 3.12
N GLU A 36 23.76 8.34 1.85
CA GLU A 36 24.12 9.39 0.91
C GLU A 36 23.78 10.79 1.45
N ALA A 37 24.67 11.75 1.22
CA ALA A 37 24.41 13.14 1.55
C ALA A 37 23.15 13.65 0.83
N ARG A 38 22.41 14.58 1.45
CA ARG A 38 21.14 15.12 0.88
C ARG A 38 21.30 15.58 -0.57
N GLY A 39 22.38 16.32 -0.88
CA GLY A 39 22.60 16.82 -2.24
C GLY A 39 22.75 15.70 -3.27
N VAL A 40 23.46 14.62 -2.92
CA VAL A 40 23.60 13.43 -3.79
C VAL A 40 22.26 12.72 -3.95
N ALA A 41 21.51 12.57 -2.84
CA ALA A 41 20.19 11.95 -2.87
C ALA A 41 19.21 12.74 -3.77
N HIS A 42 19.26 14.07 -3.76
CA HIS A 42 18.45 14.91 -4.66
C HIS A 42 18.83 14.72 -6.13
N LEU A 43 20.12 14.68 -6.47
CA LEU A 43 20.57 14.41 -7.85
C LEU A 43 20.09 13.03 -8.34
N ILE A 44 20.16 12.00 -7.49
CA ILE A 44 19.62 10.68 -7.83
C ILE A 44 18.10 10.76 -8.00
N SER A 45 17.42 11.51 -7.16
CA SER A 45 15.98 11.71 -7.22
C SER A 45 15.55 12.42 -8.52
N ASP A 46 16.34 13.36 -9.04
CA ASP A 46 16.09 14.00 -10.33
C ASP A 46 16.16 12.98 -11.49
N VAL A 47 17.13 12.07 -11.46
CA VAL A 47 17.20 10.99 -12.46
C VAL A 47 15.99 10.06 -12.36
N VAL A 48 15.55 9.73 -11.15
CA VAL A 48 14.33 8.94 -10.92
C VAL A 48 13.11 9.69 -11.44
N GLY A 49 13.00 11.00 -11.18
CA GLY A 49 11.93 11.85 -11.71
C GLY A 49 11.87 11.84 -13.25
N GLY A 50 13.02 12.00 -13.91
CA GLY A 50 13.11 11.88 -15.37
C GLY A 50 12.68 10.51 -15.90
N ALA A 51 13.03 9.43 -15.18
CA ALA A 51 12.58 8.07 -15.52
C ALA A 51 11.05 7.91 -15.37
N ILE A 52 10.45 8.51 -14.33
CA ILE A 52 8.99 8.52 -14.11
C ILE A 52 8.30 9.14 -15.34
N MET A 53 8.75 10.32 -15.78
CA MET A 53 8.13 11.01 -16.90
C MET A 53 8.30 10.22 -18.21
N ARG A 54 9.41 9.52 -18.40
CA ARG A 54 9.60 8.63 -19.57
C ARG A 54 8.66 7.43 -19.56
N VAL A 55 8.41 6.84 -18.40
CA VAL A 55 7.45 5.72 -18.23
C VAL A 55 6.01 6.20 -18.40
N HIS A 56 5.68 7.36 -17.85
CA HIS A 56 4.34 7.92 -17.97
C HIS A 56 4.05 8.42 -19.38
N ASN A 57 4.95 9.19 -19.98
CA ASN A 57 4.95 9.69 -21.35
C ASN A 57 3.70 10.52 -21.74
N GLU A 58 3.02 11.11 -20.76
CA GLU A 58 1.85 11.97 -20.95
C GLU A 58 1.93 13.18 -19.99
N PRO A 59 1.27 14.30 -20.29
CA PRO A 59 1.13 15.41 -19.36
C PRO A 59 0.40 14.98 -18.09
N VAL A 60 0.88 15.46 -16.95
CA VAL A 60 0.24 15.21 -15.65
C VAL A 60 -0.70 16.36 -15.31
N HIS A 61 -1.91 16.06 -14.88
CA HIS A 61 -2.93 17.05 -14.54
C HIS A 61 -3.59 16.73 -13.22
N GLY A 62 -4.12 17.76 -12.55
CA GLY A 62 -4.94 17.63 -11.35
C GLY A 62 -4.15 17.30 -10.08
N GLN A 63 -4.89 16.83 -9.09
CA GLN A 63 -4.35 16.49 -7.76
C GLN A 63 -3.40 15.28 -7.83
N THR A 64 -2.17 15.49 -7.41
CA THR A 64 -1.10 14.49 -7.54
C THR A 64 -0.66 13.95 -6.19
N LEU A 65 -0.69 12.64 -6.05
CA LEU A 65 -0.27 11.93 -4.85
C LEU A 65 1.08 11.23 -5.04
N LEU A 66 2.05 11.59 -4.21
CA LEU A 66 3.24 10.79 -3.97
C LEU A 66 2.92 9.81 -2.83
N LYS A 67 2.45 8.61 -3.17
CA LYS A 67 2.16 7.58 -2.17
C LYS A 67 3.45 7.05 -1.60
N VAL A 68 3.61 7.16 -0.30
CA VAL A 68 4.81 6.74 0.43
C VAL A 68 4.47 5.82 1.60
N HIS A 69 5.50 5.27 2.25
CA HIS A 69 5.41 4.61 3.55
C HIS A 69 6.42 5.27 4.50
N ILE A 70 5.92 5.96 5.52
CA ILE A 70 6.80 6.75 6.40
C ILE A 70 7.59 5.92 7.41
N GLY A 71 7.24 4.64 7.58
CA GLY A 71 7.86 3.73 8.57
C GLY A 71 7.42 3.99 10.01
N GLU A 72 7.74 3.06 10.89
CA GLU A 72 7.50 3.19 12.33
C GLU A 72 8.67 3.93 13.02
N PRO A 73 8.50 4.48 14.25
CA PRO A 73 9.51 5.33 14.92
C PRO A 73 10.92 4.71 15.01
N LYS A 74 11.02 3.40 15.27
CA LYS A 74 12.31 2.70 15.38
C LYS A 74 12.84 2.19 14.04
N CYS A 75 12.09 2.33 12.95
CA CYS A 75 12.50 1.89 11.62
C CYS A 75 13.51 2.87 11.03
N VAL A 76 14.79 2.60 11.24
CA VAL A 76 15.88 3.44 10.73
C VAL A 76 16.21 3.20 9.25
N THR A 77 15.72 2.12 8.67
CA THR A 77 15.91 1.75 7.25
C THR A 77 14.79 2.24 6.35
N ARG A 78 13.81 2.94 6.88
CA ARG A 78 12.65 3.47 6.14
C ARG A 78 13.03 4.30 4.91
N MET A 79 12.07 4.47 4.03
CA MET A 79 12.20 5.33 2.85
C MET A 79 12.68 6.74 3.22
N ARG A 80 13.61 7.27 2.44
CA ARG A 80 14.15 8.63 2.60
C ARG A 80 13.34 9.61 1.75
N PRO A 81 12.83 10.72 2.35
CA PRO A 81 12.10 11.75 1.61
C PRO A 81 12.89 12.36 0.46
N GLU A 82 14.22 12.48 0.61
CA GLU A 82 15.11 13.06 -0.39
C GLU A 82 15.03 12.37 -1.76
N TYR A 83 14.76 11.06 -1.78
CA TYR A 83 14.57 10.31 -3.03
C TYR A 83 13.19 10.49 -3.68
N VAL A 84 12.27 11.17 -3.01
CA VAL A 84 10.91 11.46 -3.51
C VAL A 84 10.81 12.89 -4.04
N ILE A 85 11.63 13.80 -3.55
CA ILE A 85 11.59 15.24 -3.86
C ILE A 85 11.74 15.51 -5.36
N GLY A 86 12.68 14.84 -6.05
CA GLY A 86 12.88 15.00 -7.49
C GLY A 86 11.62 14.68 -8.29
N SER A 87 10.84 13.69 -7.85
CA SER A 87 9.54 13.39 -8.48
C SER A 87 8.61 14.60 -8.43
N ALA A 88 8.54 15.29 -7.28
CA ALA A 88 7.71 16.49 -7.14
C ALA A 88 8.18 17.63 -8.05
N HIS A 89 9.49 17.84 -8.18
CA HIS A 89 10.03 18.85 -9.09
C HIS A 89 9.63 18.56 -10.53
N PHE A 90 9.91 17.36 -11.01
CA PHE A 90 9.57 16.97 -12.39
C PHE A 90 8.07 17.05 -12.68
N LEU A 91 7.22 16.70 -11.71
CA LEU A 91 5.78 16.80 -11.87
C LEU A 91 5.32 18.24 -12.00
N ARG A 92 5.85 19.16 -11.18
CA ARG A 92 5.52 20.59 -11.27
C ARG A 92 5.92 21.17 -12.61
N ASP A 93 7.09 20.81 -13.11
CA ASP A 93 7.59 21.26 -14.40
C ASP A 93 6.76 20.72 -15.58
N ASN A 94 5.99 19.65 -15.35
CA ASN A 94 5.08 19.04 -16.32
C ASN A 94 3.59 19.32 -16.04
N GLY A 95 3.29 20.34 -15.24
CA GLY A 95 1.93 20.87 -15.08
C GLY A 95 1.10 20.21 -13.97
N ALA A 96 1.68 19.36 -13.14
CA ALA A 96 0.98 18.82 -11.99
C ALA A 96 0.72 19.89 -10.93
N GLU A 97 -0.48 19.86 -10.39
CA GLU A 97 -0.93 20.75 -9.30
C GLU A 97 -1.21 19.93 -8.03
N GLY A 98 -1.35 20.58 -6.90
CA GLY A 98 -1.76 19.95 -5.65
C GLY A 98 -0.93 18.73 -5.27
N ILE A 99 0.41 18.80 -5.37
CA ILE A 99 1.30 17.67 -5.09
C ILE A 99 1.46 17.48 -3.59
N VAL A 100 1.09 16.30 -3.10
CA VAL A 100 1.28 15.91 -1.69
C VAL A 100 1.93 14.55 -1.56
N ALA A 101 2.73 14.34 -0.51
CA ALA A 101 3.09 13.00 -0.05
C ALA A 101 1.98 12.47 0.86
N GLY A 102 1.72 11.16 0.83
CA GLY A 102 0.67 10.60 1.66
C GLY A 102 0.85 9.12 2.00
N ASP A 103 0.35 8.75 3.17
CA ASP A 103 0.25 7.36 3.63
C ASP A 103 -1.06 7.19 4.41
N THR A 104 -1.44 5.97 4.75
CA THR A 104 -2.68 5.66 5.47
C THR A 104 -2.41 5.25 6.91
N THR A 105 -3.44 5.33 7.76
CA THR A 105 -3.39 4.74 9.10
C THR A 105 -3.22 3.21 9.02
N VAL A 106 -2.82 2.62 10.14
CA VAL A 106 -2.58 1.17 10.26
C VAL A 106 -3.53 0.52 11.27
N ALA A 107 -3.79 -0.77 11.08
CA ALA A 107 -4.71 -1.54 11.93
C ALA A 107 -4.10 -1.95 13.30
N TYR A 108 -2.77 -1.99 13.39
CA TYR A 108 -2.05 -2.33 14.62
C TYR A 108 -1.79 -1.10 15.51
N THR A 109 -1.40 -1.35 16.76
CA THR A 109 -1.11 -0.28 17.74
C THR A 109 0.20 0.45 17.41
N GLY A 110 0.24 1.77 17.63
CA GLY A 110 1.41 2.62 17.39
C GLY A 110 1.02 4.03 16.98
N LEU A 111 1.99 4.90 16.73
CA LEU A 111 1.74 6.31 16.38
C LEU A 111 0.95 6.49 15.07
N ARG A 112 1.00 5.48 14.20
CA ARG A 112 0.26 5.44 12.93
C ARG A 112 -1.10 4.73 13.04
N SER A 113 -1.44 4.21 14.22
CA SER A 113 -2.70 3.47 14.43
C SER A 113 -3.93 4.33 14.10
N HIS A 114 -4.95 3.73 13.50
CA HIS A 114 -6.25 4.36 13.31
C HIS A 114 -6.93 4.73 14.65
N ARG A 115 -6.60 4.04 15.75
CA ARG A 115 -7.12 4.33 17.10
C ARG A 115 -6.50 5.59 17.71
N GLU A 116 -5.25 5.89 17.35
CA GLU A 116 -4.52 7.06 17.83
C GLU A 116 -4.74 8.29 16.92
N ASN A 117 -5.22 8.05 15.69
CA ASN A 117 -5.45 9.07 14.68
C ASN A 117 -6.91 8.98 14.21
N THR A 118 -7.75 9.81 14.79
CA THR A 118 -9.19 9.82 14.56
C THR A 118 -9.57 10.66 13.34
N SER A 119 -10.85 10.72 13.01
CA SER A 119 -11.38 11.60 11.95
C SER A 119 -11.15 13.09 12.24
N THR A 120 -10.95 13.46 13.51
CA THR A 120 -10.81 14.85 13.95
C THR A 120 -9.40 15.23 14.42
N ASP A 121 -8.54 14.24 14.74
CA ASP A 121 -7.18 14.47 15.22
C ASP A 121 -6.18 13.45 14.65
N CYS A 122 -5.22 13.93 13.91
CA CYS A 122 -4.09 13.19 13.36
C CYS A 122 -2.72 13.73 13.79
N SER A 123 -2.67 14.50 14.87
CA SER A 123 -1.46 15.18 15.33
C SER A 123 -0.28 14.22 15.54
N ARG A 124 -0.52 13.04 16.10
CA ARG A 124 0.53 12.04 16.33
C ARG A 124 1.13 11.48 15.04
N TYR A 125 0.30 11.23 14.05
CA TYR A 125 0.77 10.77 12.75
C TYR A 125 1.58 11.85 12.04
N LEU A 126 1.05 13.08 12.01
CA LEU A 126 1.71 14.22 11.37
C LEU A 126 3.03 14.58 12.05
N GLN A 127 3.10 14.49 13.39
CA GLN A 127 4.35 14.66 14.13
C GLN A 127 5.38 13.61 13.71
N LEU A 128 5.01 12.33 13.63
CA LEU A 128 5.91 11.26 13.16
C LEU A 128 6.35 11.49 11.72
N ALA A 129 5.44 11.93 10.84
CA ALA A 129 5.79 12.28 9.46
C ALA A 129 6.83 13.39 9.42
N GLN A 130 6.67 14.44 10.25
CA GLN A 130 7.63 15.53 10.38
C GLN A 130 8.98 15.05 10.91
N GLU A 131 9.01 14.26 11.98
CA GLU A 131 10.24 13.67 12.53
C GLU A 131 10.99 12.81 11.50
N HIS A 132 10.25 12.23 10.54
CA HIS A 132 10.80 11.44 9.45
C HIS A 132 11.13 12.27 8.19
N GLY A 133 10.94 13.59 8.23
CA GLY A 133 11.32 14.53 7.18
C GLY A 133 10.27 14.74 6.07
N TRP A 134 9.00 14.32 6.29
CA TRP A 134 7.95 14.40 5.27
C TRP A 134 7.17 15.72 5.25
N SER A 135 7.09 16.46 6.32
CA SER A 135 6.24 17.65 6.42
C SER A 135 6.98 18.98 6.44
N THR A 136 8.17 19.04 5.92
CA THR A 136 8.92 20.29 5.87
C THR A 136 8.32 21.21 4.82
N GLN A 137 7.52 22.18 5.27
CA GLN A 137 6.98 23.25 4.43
C GLN A 137 8.10 24.13 3.83
N ASP A 138 9.27 24.11 4.44
CA ASP A 138 10.33 25.09 4.18
C ASP A 138 11.40 24.61 3.20
N GLU A 139 11.67 23.31 3.08
CA GLU A 139 12.81 22.83 2.29
C GLU A 139 12.43 22.20 0.93
N ALA A 140 11.23 21.72 0.74
CA ALA A 140 10.85 21.05 -0.52
C ALA A 140 9.42 21.34 -0.98
N GLY A 141 8.65 22.10 -0.20
CA GLY A 141 7.26 22.38 -0.55
C GLY A 141 6.43 21.12 -0.82
N MET A 142 6.69 20.04 -0.08
CA MET A 142 5.99 18.78 -0.22
C MET A 142 5.16 18.50 1.03
N PRO A 143 3.90 18.93 1.04
CA PRO A 143 2.99 18.72 2.16
C PRO A 143 2.68 17.22 2.31
N PHE A 144 2.38 16.81 3.54
CA PHE A 144 2.00 15.45 3.87
C PHE A 144 0.56 15.36 4.33
N VAL A 145 -0.17 14.34 3.87
CA VAL A 145 -1.55 14.05 4.26
C VAL A 145 -1.70 12.57 4.69
N VAL A 146 -2.66 12.32 5.59
CA VAL A 146 -3.06 10.95 5.96
C VAL A 146 -4.28 10.58 5.13
N LEU A 147 -4.10 9.67 4.16
CA LEU A 147 -5.03 9.45 3.05
C LEU A 147 -6.43 8.93 3.44
N ASP A 148 -6.56 8.39 4.63
CA ASP A 148 -7.82 7.93 5.21
C ASP A 148 -8.27 8.81 6.39
N ARG A 149 -7.81 10.09 6.41
CA ARG A 149 -8.17 11.10 7.43
C ARG A 149 -8.35 12.48 6.79
N PRO A 150 -9.59 12.83 6.40
CA PRO A 150 -9.89 14.10 5.72
C PRO A 150 -9.46 15.35 6.51
N VAL A 151 -9.39 15.25 7.83
CA VAL A 151 -8.87 16.35 8.69
C VAL A 151 -7.47 16.81 8.30
N THR A 152 -6.72 16.00 7.57
CA THR A 152 -5.37 16.32 7.07
C THR A 152 -5.37 16.84 5.63
N ALA A 153 -6.53 16.89 4.97
CA ALA A 153 -6.64 17.45 3.62
C ALA A 153 -6.22 18.92 3.61
N ARG A 154 -5.61 19.34 2.52
CA ARG A 154 -5.07 20.69 2.37
C ARG A 154 -5.95 21.47 1.40
N GLN A 155 -6.73 22.42 1.95
CA GLN A 155 -7.66 23.23 1.17
C GLN A 155 -6.95 23.99 0.05
N GLY A 156 -7.49 23.85 -1.16
CA GLY A 156 -6.97 24.51 -2.36
C GLY A 156 -5.72 23.83 -2.98
N GLU A 157 -5.17 22.79 -2.35
CA GLU A 157 -4.01 22.04 -2.87
C GLU A 157 -4.36 20.58 -3.15
N PHE A 158 -4.80 19.85 -2.12
CA PHE A 158 -5.17 18.45 -2.24
C PHE A 158 -6.37 18.18 -1.31
N GLU A 159 -7.55 18.12 -1.88
CA GLU A 159 -8.80 18.02 -1.13
C GLU A 159 -9.44 16.66 -1.25
N PHE A 160 -9.86 16.09 -0.13
CA PHE A 160 -10.72 14.93 -0.04
C PHE A 160 -11.56 15.02 1.24
N ASP A 161 -12.78 14.46 1.20
CA ASP A 161 -13.80 14.58 2.24
C ASP A 161 -14.22 13.25 2.85
N GLU A 162 -13.79 12.13 2.28
CA GLU A 162 -14.12 10.78 2.73
C GLU A 162 -12.90 10.10 3.36
N GLU A 163 -13.08 9.38 4.48
CA GLU A 163 -12.03 8.51 5.02
C GLU A 163 -11.74 7.36 4.07
N GLN A 164 -12.80 6.78 3.52
CA GLN A 164 -12.70 5.69 2.54
C GLN A 164 -13.89 5.71 1.58
N ARG A 165 -13.61 5.42 0.32
CA ARG A 165 -14.62 5.22 -0.73
C ARG A 165 -14.87 3.74 -0.94
N HIS A 166 -16.14 3.36 -1.03
CA HIS A 166 -16.52 2.01 -1.41
C HIS A 166 -16.83 1.95 -2.90
N ILE A 167 -16.09 1.12 -3.63
CA ILE A 167 -16.37 0.83 -5.03
C ILE A 167 -16.67 -0.66 -5.22
N LYS A 168 -17.49 -1.00 -6.20
CA LYS A 168 -17.73 -2.37 -6.65
C LYS A 168 -17.03 -2.58 -7.99
N VAL A 169 -16.26 -3.66 -8.12
CA VAL A 169 -15.64 -4.06 -9.40
C VAL A 169 -16.00 -5.50 -9.67
N SER A 170 -16.84 -5.72 -10.68
CA SER A 170 -17.20 -7.06 -11.12
C SER A 170 -16.07 -7.67 -11.97
N GLY A 171 -15.84 -8.97 -11.82
CA GLY A 171 -14.77 -9.70 -12.53
C GLY A 171 -13.50 -9.92 -11.73
N VAL A 172 -13.35 -9.34 -10.53
CA VAL A 172 -12.29 -9.71 -9.60
C VAL A 172 -12.69 -10.99 -8.84
N LYS A 173 -11.76 -11.91 -8.63
CA LYS A 173 -12.06 -13.28 -8.14
C LYS A 173 -12.55 -13.32 -6.70
N HIS A 174 -11.77 -12.76 -5.75
CA HIS A 174 -12.06 -12.89 -4.32
C HIS A 174 -12.83 -11.72 -3.73
N TYR A 175 -12.94 -10.60 -4.45
CA TYR A 175 -13.61 -9.39 -3.97
C TYR A 175 -14.54 -8.81 -5.02
N ARG A 176 -15.68 -8.32 -4.56
CA ARG A 176 -16.61 -7.51 -5.38
C ARG A 176 -16.62 -6.06 -4.94
N GLY A 177 -16.32 -5.82 -3.65
CA GLY A 177 -16.28 -4.49 -3.06
C GLY A 177 -14.90 -4.17 -2.49
N PHE A 178 -14.45 -2.94 -2.70
CA PHE A 178 -13.14 -2.44 -2.32
C PHE A 178 -13.28 -1.18 -1.49
N ARG A 179 -12.52 -1.07 -0.41
CA ARG A 179 -12.49 0.09 0.49
C ARG A 179 -11.21 0.89 0.25
N ILE A 180 -11.30 1.90 -0.58
CA ILE A 180 -10.19 2.75 -0.99
C ILE A 180 -10.05 3.91 -0.02
N ALA A 181 -8.83 4.25 0.41
CA ALA A 181 -8.57 5.46 1.18
C ALA A 181 -9.00 6.71 0.37
N GLY A 182 -9.70 7.65 1.01
CA GLY A 182 -10.30 8.80 0.35
C GLY A 182 -9.31 9.63 -0.45
N GLY A 183 -8.15 9.95 0.14
CA GLY A 183 -7.13 10.70 -0.56
C GLY A 183 -6.53 9.97 -1.78
N PHE A 184 -6.42 8.63 -1.76
CA PHE A 184 -6.02 7.89 -2.95
C PHE A 184 -7.13 7.85 -4.00
N ALA A 185 -8.39 7.71 -3.57
CA ALA A 185 -9.54 7.69 -4.49
C ALA A 185 -9.73 9.01 -5.24
N THR A 186 -9.33 10.13 -4.62
CA THR A 186 -9.49 11.48 -5.16
C THR A 186 -8.33 11.91 -6.06
N ALA A 187 -7.12 11.38 -5.83
CA ALA A 187 -5.95 11.74 -6.64
C ALA A 187 -6.16 11.43 -8.13
N ASP A 188 -5.84 12.37 -9.00
CA ASP A 188 -5.90 12.22 -10.46
C ASP A 188 -4.69 11.47 -10.99
N PHE A 189 -3.50 11.73 -10.42
CA PHE A 189 -2.26 11.05 -10.74
C PHE A 189 -1.55 10.56 -9.47
N VAL A 190 -0.93 9.40 -9.54
CA VAL A 190 -0.24 8.79 -8.38
C VAL A 190 1.14 8.29 -8.76
N ILE A 191 2.15 8.66 -8.00
CA ILE A 191 3.43 7.96 -7.97
C ILE A 191 3.48 7.12 -6.71
N ASN A 192 3.45 5.80 -6.90
CA ASN A 192 3.53 4.85 -5.80
C ASN A 192 5.00 4.56 -5.49
N HIS A 193 5.58 5.35 -4.58
CA HIS A 193 6.89 5.08 -4.01
C HIS A 193 6.78 3.96 -2.98
N ALA A 194 7.32 2.80 -3.29
CA ALA A 194 7.36 1.64 -2.41
C ALA A 194 8.80 1.33 -2.00
N HIS A 195 9.02 1.00 -0.74
CA HIS A 195 10.31 0.51 -0.25
C HIS A 195 10.30 -1.02 -0.24
N LEU A 196 11.28 -1.63 -0.91
CA LEU A 196 11.42 -3.08 -0.96
C LEU A 196 11.88 -3.62 0.39
N THR A 197 11.10 -4.53 0.96
CA THR A 197 11.48 -5.30 2.14
C THR A 197 10.95 -6.74 2.03
N LEU A 198 11.48 -7.67 2.84
CA LEU A 198 10.80 -8.93 3.06
C LEU A 198 9.63 -8.72 4.03
N HIS A 199 8.72 -9.72 4.08
CA HIS A 199 7.52 -9.65 4.92
C HIS A 199 7.13 -11.04 5.42
N GLY A 200 6.89 -11.18 6.73
CA GLY A 200 6.65 -12.48 7.36
C GLY A 200 5.45 -13.26 6.79
N LEU A 201 4.35 -12.56 6.45
CA LEU A 201 3.14 -13.19 5.91
C LEU A 201 3.06 -13.15 4.38
N ALA A 202 3.48 -12.03 3.79
CA ALA A 202 3.41 -11.82 2.34
C ALA A 202 4.66 -12.28 1.60
N GLY A 203 5.70 -12.71 2.30
CA GLY A 203 7.01 -13.04 1.73
C GLY A 203 7.75 -11.81 1.18
N PHE A 204 7.06 -10.99 0.40
CA PHE A 204 7.59 -9.82 -0.31
C PHE A 204 6.71 -8.59 -0.06
N ALA A 205 7.33 -7.43 0.12
CA ALA A 205 6.65 -6.15 0.23
C ALA A 205 7.25 -5.15 -0.78
N GLY A 206 6.51 -4.85 -1.82
CA GLY A 206 6.88 -3.94 -2.90
C GLY A 206 5.68 -3.13 -3.38
N SER A 207 5.60 -2.91 -4.69
CA SER A 207 4.60 -2.07 -5.35
C SER A 207 3.18 -2.59 -5.14
N VAL A 208 2.96 -3.91 -5.25
CA VAL A 208 1.65 -4.55 -5.06
C VAL A 208 1.14 -4.32 -3.65
N LYS A 209 1.96 -4.61 -2.62
CA LYS A 209 1.56 -4.38 -1.22
C LYS A 209 1.33 -2.90 -0.92
N SER A 210 2.13 -2.01 -1.50
CA SER A 210 1.97 -0.56 -1.31
C SER A 210 0.63 -0.05 -1.84
N ILE A 211 0.15 -0.56 -2.96
CA ILE A 211 -1.20 -0.26 -3.45
C ILE A 211 -2.25 -0.97 -2.59
N ALA A 212 -2.20 -2.29 -2.50
CA ALA A 212 -3.23 -3.07 -1.81
C ALA A 212 -3.47 -2.60 -0.37
N MET A 213 -2.43 -2.64 0.46
CA MET A 213 -2.52 -2.24 1.87
C MET A 213 -2.40 -0.73 2.06
N GLY A 214 -1.49 -0.08 1.34
CA GLY A 214 -1.13 1.31 1.55
C GLY A 214 -2.14 2.31 0.97
N CYS A 215 -2.99 1.91 0.03
CA CYS A 215 -4.04 2.77 -0.56
C CYS A 215 -5.46 2.36 -0.13
N SER A 216 -5.58 1.37 0.76
CA SER A 216 -6.86 0.97 1.33
C SER A 216 -7.13 1.69 2.64
N GLY A 217 -8.41 1.97 2.93
CA GLY A 217 -8.85 2.28 4.28
C GLY A 217 -8.71 1.08 5.22
N LEU A 218 -8.98 1.28 6.52
CA LEU A 218 -8.84 0.24 7.53
C LEU A 218 -9.61 -1.04 7.16
N THR A 219 -10.86 -0.90 6.77
CA THR A 219 -11.73 -2.02 6.40
C THR A 219 -11.14 -2.85 5.26
N GLY A 220 -10.57 -2.19 4.23
CA GLY A 220 -9.92 -2.89 3.12
C GLY A 220 -8.69 -3.69 3.55
N LYS A 221 -7.87 -3.16 4.47
CA LYS A 221 -6.74 -3.89 5.05
C LYS A 221 -7.18 -5.16 5.77
N LEU A 222 -8.26 -5.06 6.57
CA LEU A 222 -8.81 -6.19 7.30
C LEU A 222 -9.45 -7.23 6.37
N GLN A 223 -10.12 -6.80 5.29
CA GLN A 223 -10.62 -7.71 4.25
C GLN A 223 -9.53 -8.61 3.67
N MET A 224 -8.36 -8.06 3.38
CA MET A 224 -7.24 -8.85 2.84
C MET A 224 -6.69 -9.85 3.86
N HIS A 225 -6.74 -9.52 5.14
CA HIS A 225 -6.30 -10.42 6.20
C HIS A 225 -7.33 -11.50 6.59
N LYS A 226 -8.58 -11.41 6.20
CA LYS A 226 -9.76 -12.32 6.25
C LYS A 226 -9.86 -13.40 7.37
N SER A 227 -8.97 -13.50 8.30
CA SER A 227 -8.96 -14.57 9.34
C SER A 227 -9.52 -14.13 10.68
N LEU A 228 -10.01 -12.89 10.78
CA LEU A 228 -10.56 -12.34 11.98
C LEU A 228 -12.10 -12.48 11.95
N LEU A 229 -12.63 -13.28 12.85
CA LEU A 229 -14.06 -13.30 13.11
C LEU A 229 -14.36 -12.52 14.40
N PRO A 230 -15.46 -11.74 14.44
CA PRO A 230 -15.87 -11.07 15.66
C PRO A 230 -16.26 -12.09 16.73
N LYS A 231 -15.75 -11.88 17.95
CA LYS A 231 -16.17 -12.60 19.15
C LYS A 231 -16.89 -11.65 20.08
N PHE A 232 -18.02 -12.08 20.59
CA PHE A 232 -18.86 -11.27 21.44
C PHE A 232 -18.62 -11.63 22.92
N ASN A 233 -18.42 -10.60 23.75
CA ASN A 233 -18.51 -10.76 25.20
C ASN A 233 -19.99 -10.65 25.60
N ARG A 234 -20.56 -11.78 26.06
CA ARG A 234 -21.97 -11.90 26.41
C ARG A 234 -22.37 -10.97 27.56
N GLU A 235 -21.46 -10.73 28.49
CA GLU A 235 -21.73 -9.91 29.68
C GLU A 235 -21.75 -8.40 29.36
N LEU A 236 -21.02 -7.98 28.32
CA LEU A 236 -20.94 -6.59 27.90
C LEU A 236 -21.93 -6.25 26.79
N CYS A 237 -22.47 -7.23 26.07
CA CYS A 237 -23.36 -6.99 24.97
C CYS A 237 -24.74 -6.53 25.43
N THR A 238 -25.14 -5.32 25.02
CA THR A 238 -26.47 -4.73 25.30
C THR A 238 -27.50 -5.00 24.23
N CYS A 239 -27.14 -5.73 23.18
CA CYS A 239 -27.99 -5.99 22.01
C CYS A 239 -28.46 -4.71 21.27
N CYS A 240 -27.65 -3.65 21.29
CA CYS A 240 -27.98 -2.34 20.69
C CYS A 240 -28.13 -2.38 19.15
N ARG A 241 -27.70 -3.45 18.47
CA ARG A 241 -27.76 -3.70 17.03
C ARG A 241 -26.76 -2.87 16.19
N GLU A 242 -25.99 -1.95 16.75
CA GLU A 242 -25.05 -1.11 16.01
C GLU A 242 -24.10 -1.94 15.11
N CYS A 243 -23.54 -3.02 15.64
CA CYS A 243 -22.68 -3.92 14.88
C CYS A 243 -23.40 -4.67 13.75
N VAL A 244 -24.71 -4.91 13.88
CA VAL A 244 -25.54 -5.56 12.87
C VAL A 244 -25.85 -4.58 11.74
N GLU A 245 -26.26 -3.36 12.09
CA GLU A 245 -26.69 -2.32 11.14
C GLU A 245 -25.52 -1.74 10.35
N ASN A 246 -24.33 -1.73 10.95
CA ASN A 246 -23.11 -1.26 10.29
C ASN A 246 -22.30 -2.40 9.63
N CYS A 247 -22.79 -3.64 9.61
CA CYS A 247 -22.10 -4.73 8.95
C CYS A 247 -22.24 -4.60 7.40
N PRO A 248 -21.17 -4.33 6.64
CA PRO A 248 -21.27 -4.06 5.21
C PRO A 248 -21.72 -5.27 4.39
N GLU A 249 -21.54 -6.49 4.90
CA GLU A 249 -21.90 -7.74 4.22
C GLU A 249 -23.15 -8.40 4.83
N GLY A 250 -23.77 -7.78 5.84
CA GLY A 250 -24.92 -8.38 6.52
C GLY A 250 -24.60 -9.70 7.25
N ALA A 251 -23.33 -9.91 7.58
CA ALA A 251 -22.84 -11.15 8.20
C ALA A 251 -23.26 -11.31 9.67
N LEU A 252 -23.84 -10.29 10.30
CA LEU A 252 -24.28 -10.32 11.68
C LEU A 252 -25.80 -10.32 11.77
N GLN A 253 -26.35 -11.27 12.50
CA GLN A 253 -27.79 -11.43 12.72
C GLN A 253 -28.08 -11.51 14.22
N LEU A 254 -28.97 -10.66 14.71
CA LEU A 254 -29.44 -10.69 16.09
C LEU A 254 -30.88 -11.22 16.13
N GLU A 255 -31.03 -12.46 16.53
CA GLU A 255 -32.32 -13.11 16.70
C GLU A 255 -33.05 -12.60 17.95
N GLN A 256 -34.37 -12.71 17.95
CA GLN A 256 -35.19 -12.30 19.08
C GLN A 256 -34.89 -13.20 20.30
N GLY A 257 -34.49 -12.57 21.38
CA GLY A 257 -34.12 -13.28 22.61
C GLY A 257 -32.65 -13.74 22.70
N ALA A 258 -31.86 -13.49 21.64
CA ALA A 258 -30.41 -13.72 21.69
C ALA A 258 -29.72 -12.68 22.57
N HIS A 259 -28.61 -13.09 23.21
CA HIS A 259 -27.80 -12.20 24.08
C HIS A 259 -26.68 -11.46 23.33
N PHE A 260 -26.41 -11.85 22.08
CA PHE A 260 -25.44 -11.23 21.17
C PHE A 260 -25.71 -11.71 19.75
N PRO A 261 -25.23 -11.00 18.71
CA PRO A 261 -25.41 -11.40 17.33
C PRO A 261 -24.72 -12.72 16.98
N HIS A 262 -25.36 -13.50 16.12
CA HIS A 262 -24.74 -14.61 15.43
C HIS A 262 -23.90 -14.09 14.26
N VAL A 263 -22.76 -14.74 14.00
CA VAL A 263 -21.85 -14.42 12.89
C VAL A 263 -21.98 -15.48 11.81
N ASP A 264 -22.39 -15.08 10.64
CA ASP A 264 -22.26 -15.91 9.45
C ASP A 264 -20.82 -15.80 8.96
N SER A 265 -20.04 -16.87 9.18
CA SER A 265 -18.61 -16.93 8.82
C SER A 265 -18.37 -16.91 7.31
N ASP A 266 -19.35 -17.31 6.51
CA ASP A 266 -19.23 -17.35 5.05
C ASP A 266 -19.44 -15.96 4.44
N LEU A 267 -20.26 -15.13 5.08
CA LEU A 267 -20.45 -13.73 4.70
C LEU A 267 -19.43 -12.79 5.34
N CYS A 268 -18.91 -13.14 6.52
CA CYS A 268 -18.01 -12.26 7.24
C CYS A 268 -16.66 -12.10 6.53
N ILE A 269 -16.34 -10.87 6.17
CA ILE A 269 -15.09 -10.49 5.50
C ILE A 269 -13.97 -10.06 6.48
N GLY A 270 -14.21 -10.13 7.79
CA GLY A 270 -13.22 -9.76 8.80
C GLY A 270 -12.84 -8.26 8.82
N CYS A 271 -13.72 -7.37 8.38
CA CYS A 271 -13.45 -5.94 8.23
C CYS A 271 -13.24 -5.18 9.55
N GLY A 272 -13.72 -5.71 10.68
CA GLY A 272 -13.59 -5.06 11.98
C GLY A 272 -14.60 -3.93 12.26
N GLU A 273 -15.48 -3.59 11.34
CA GLU A 273 -16.49 -2.52 11.52
C GLU A 273 -17.32 -2.73 12.79
N CYS A 274 -17.76 -3.97 13.01
CA CYS A 274 -18.53 -4.34 14.21
C CYS A 274 -17.75 -4.11 15.52
N GLU A 275 -16.41 -4.26 15.52
CA GLU A 275 -15.58 -3.94 16.68
C GLU A 275 -15.49 -2.43 16.86
N ALA A 276 -15.27 -1.68 15.77
CA ALA A 276 -15.13 -0.23 15.83
C ALA A 276 -16.38 0.44 16.43
N VAL A 277 -17.57 0.17 15.85
CA VAL A 277 -18.83 0.75 16.35
C VAL A 277 -19.20 0.28 17.75
N CYS A 278 -18.79 -0.95 18.14
CA CYS A 278 -19.05 -1.48 19.47
C CYS A 278 -18.13 -0.87 20.54
N GLN A 279 -16.90 -0.50 20.18
CA GLN A 279 -15.97 0.14 21.11
C GLN A 279 -16.44 1.53 21.54
N GLU A 280 -17.08 2.26 20.64
CA GLU A 280 -17.70 3.55 20.95
C GLU A 280 -18.84 3.42 21.96
N ASN A 281 -19.47 2.25 22.02
CA ASN A 281 -20.64 1.99 22.87
C ASN A 281 -20.31 1.18 24.14
N GLN A 282 -19.84 -0.08 23.97
CA GLN A 282 -19.71 -1.03 25.09
C GLN A 282 -18.42 -1.86 25.06
N GLY A 283 -17.72 -1.93 23.94
CA GLY A 283 -16.54 -2.78 23.78
C GLY A 283 -16.81 -4.28 23.88
N ALA A 284 -18.04 -4.70 23.60
CA ALA A 284 -18.45 -6.11 23.70
C ALA A 284 -17.96 -6.96 22.52
N VAL A 285 -17.56 -6.36 21.40
CA VAL A 285 -17.04 -7.06 20.21
C VAL A 285 -15.53 -6.93 20.17
N VAL A 286 -14.85 -8.04 19.93
CA VAL A 286 -13.41 -8.09 19.71
C VAL A 286 -13.11 -8.94 18.49
N MET A 287 -12.35 -8.40 17.55
CA MET A 287 -11.82 -9.18 16.42
C MET A 287 -10.62 -9.99 16.94
N LYS A 288 -10.79 -11.27 17.15
CA LYS A 288 -9.71 -12.16 17.63
C LYS A 288 -9.20 -13.04 16.51
N GLY A 289 -7.97 -12.74 16.05
CA GLY A 289 -7.00 -13.74 15.62
C GLY A 289 -6.03 -14.01 16.78
N LYS A 290 -5.61 -15.24 16.99
CA LYS A 290 -4.80 -15.60 18.17
C LYS A 290 -3.38 -15.03 18.11
N GLU A 291 -2.81 -14.91 16.90
CA GLU A 291 -1.48 -14.35 16.59
C GLU A 291 -1.47 -13.81 15.15
N ILE A 292 -0.47 -13.01 14.79
CA ILE A 292 -0.28 -12.53 13.41
C ILE A 292 -0.26 -13.69 12.39
N THR A 293 0.24 -14.86 12.78
CA THR A 293 0.24 -16.10 12.00
C THR A 293 -1.14 -16.68 11.71
N ASP A 294 -2.16 -16.34 12.50
CA ASP A 294 -3.54 -16.79 12.28
C ASP A 294 -4.28 -15.94 11.24
N TRP A 295 -3.72 -14.80 10.84
CA TRP A 295 -4.31 -13.91 9.86
C TRP A 295 -4.32 -14.47 8.43
N ASP A 296 -3.67 -15.60 8.20
CA ASP A 296 -3.56 -16.21 6.86
C ASP A 296 -4.27 -17.58 6.72
N ARG A 297 -5.08 -17.99 7.70
CA ARG A 297 -5.76 -19.29 7.68
C ARG A 297 -7.07 -19.32 6.88
N GLY A 298 -7.35 -18.33 6.06
CA GLY A 298 -8.64 -18.15 5.39
C GLY A 298 -8.70 -18.57 3.92
N GLY A 299 -8.09 -19.67 3.49
CA GLY A 299 -8.19 -20.18 2.12
C GLY A 299 -7.06 -19.66 1.22
N GLU A 300 -7.29 -18.59 0.46
CA GLU A 300 -6.26 -18.03 -0.41
C GLU A 300 -5.17 -17.29 0.36
N SER A 301 -3.93 -17.41 -0.10
CA SER A 301 -2.77 -16.77 0.54
C SER A 301 -2.86 -15.23 0.50
N LEU A 302 -2.26 -14.57 1.48
CA LEU A 302 -2.26 -13.10 1.54
C LEU A 302 -1.72 -12.43 0.25
N PRO A 303 -0.64 -12.91 -0.39
CA PRO A 303 -0.18 -12.38 -1.67
C PRO A 303 -1.24 -12.38 -2.77
N VAL A 304 -2.00 -13.45 -2.90
CA VAL A 304 -3.10 -13.58 -3.89
C VAL A 304 -4.22 -12.58 -3.58
N ARG A 305 -4.63 -12.47 -2.32
CA ARG A 305 -5.64 -11.49 -1.90
C ARG A 305 -5.19 -10.05 -2.13
N MET A 306 -3.91 -9.73 -1.88
CA MET A 306 -3.34 -8.41 -2.19
C MET A 306 -3.30 -8.15 -3.70
N ALA A 307 -3.02 -9.16 -4.52
CA ALA A 307 -3.06 -9.02 -5.98
C ALA A 307 -4.47 -8.64 -6.47
N ASP A 308 -5.49 -9.35 -6.02
CA ASP A 308 -6.89 -9.02 -6.35
C ASP A 308 -7.28 -7.63 -5.87
N TYR A 309 -6.86 -7.28 -4.67
CA TYR A 309 -7.15 -5.95 -4.14
C TYR A 309 -6.44 -4.85 -4.95
N THR A 310 -5.19 -5.07 -5.34
CA THR A 310 -4.46 -4.18 -6.25
C THR A 310 -5.20 -4.01 -7.58
N ILE A 311 -5.65 -5.12 -8.19
CA ILE A 311 -6.39 -5.11 -9.45
C ILE A 311 -7.68 -4.30 -9.31
N GLY A 312 -8.42 -4.46 -8.21
CA GLY A 312 -9.63 -3.70 -7.96
C GLY A 312 -9.38 -2.20 -7.76
N LEU A 313 -8.36 -1.83 -6.99
CA LEU A 313 -7.99 -0.43 -6.75
C LEU A 313 -7.46 0.27 -8.01
N MET A 314 -6.77 -0.46 -8.86
CA MET A 314 -6.18 0.05 -10.10
C MET A 314 -7.17 0.12 -11.27
N ASN A 315 -8.37 -0.48 -11.13
CA ASN A 315 -9.37 -0.46 -12.19
C ASN A 315 -9.73 0.96 -12.63
N GLY A 316 -9.57 1.26 -13.92
CA GLY A 316 -9.73 2.59 -14.48
C GLY A 316 -8.58 3.57 -14.21
N ARG A 317 -7.50 3.17 -13.52
CA ARG A 317 -6.39 4.04 -13.10
C ARG A 317 -5.01 3.58 -13.57
N TRP A 318 -4.91 2.50 -14.32
CA TRP A 318 -3.64 1.90 -14.73
C TRP A 318 -2.68 2.87 -15.42
N ASN A 319 -3.20 3.80 -16.23
CA ASN A 319 -2.38 4.80 -16.92
C ASN A 319 -1.92 5.93 -16.01
N ASN A 320 -2.65 6.18 -14.92
CA ASN A 320 -2.43 7.32 -14.02
C ASN A 320 -1.66 6.94 -12.75
N VAL A 321 -1.08 5.74 -12.70
CA VAL A 321 -0.24 5.30 -11.58
C VAL A 321 1.11 4.82 -12.10
N VAL A 322 2.18 5.42 -11.60
CA VAL A 322 3.55 4.96 -11.83
C VAL A 322 4.12 4.42 -10.53
N HIS A 323 4.75 3.27 -10.59
CA HIS A 323 5.39 2.64 -9.44
C HIS A 323 6.89 2.93 -9.45
N VAL A 324 7.41 3.37 -8.31
CA VAL A 324 8.84 3.54 -8.05
C VAL A 324 9.21 2.65 -6.88
N LEU A 325 9.90 1.57 -7.15
CA LEU A 325 10.36 0.65 -6.13
C LEU A 325 11.78 1.00 -5.70
N HIS A 326 11.92 1.40 -4.45
CA HIS A 326 13.18 1.76 -3.81
C HIS A 326 13.85 0.50 -3.28
N MET A 327 14.97 0.10 -3.88
CA MET A 327 15.69 -1.14 -3.56
C MET A 327 17.02 -0.84 -2.85
N TYR A 328 16.93 -0.15 -1.71
CA TYR A 328 18.07 0.14 -0.83
C TYR A 328 17.72 -0.19 0.61
N ALA A 329 18.72 -0.41 1.43
CA ALA A 329 18.56 -0.77 2.85
C ALA A 329 17.50 -1.86 3.08
N ILE A 330 17.41 -2.84 2.17
CA ILE A 330 16.42 -3.91 2.16
C ILE A 330 16.53 -4.74 3.43
N THR A 331 15.42 -4.95 4.14
CA THR A 331 15.40 -5.61 5.45
C THR A 331 14.55 -6.88 5.45
N LYS A 332 14.79 -7.74 6.46
CA LYS A 332 14.05 -8.99 6.65
C LYS A 332 12.57 -8.78 7.04
N ARG A 333 12.23 -7.62 7.59
CA ARG A 333 10.87 -7.28 8.00
C ARG A 333 10.49 -5.93 7.42
N CYS A 334 9.20 -5.77 7.17
CA CYS A 334 8.61 -4.55 6.66
C CYS A 334 8.85 -3.34 7.59
N ASP A 335 8.91 -2.15 7.03
CA ASP A 335 9.00 -0.87 7.75
C ASP A 335 7.80 -0.60 8.68
N CYS A 336 6.75 -1.42 8.58
CA CYS A 336 5.61 -1.43 9.50
C CYS A 336 5.91 -2.12 10.85
N VAL A 337 7.08 -2.70 11.02
CA VAL A 337 7.50 -3.29 12.30
C VAL A 337 8.37 -2.30 13.07
N ASN A 338 7.90 -1.90 14.26
CA ASN A 338 8.56 -0.88 15.09
C ASN A 338 9.84 -1.41 15.78
N THR A 339 10.83 -1.80 14.96
CA THR A 339 12.13 -2.29 15.43
C THR A 339 13.27 -1.72 14.60
N ARG A 340 14.46 -1.66 15.20
CA ARG A 340 15.70 -1.44 14.43
C ARG A 340 16.03 -2.71 13.65
N GLN A 341 16.34 -2.54 12.39
CA GLN A 341 16.74 -3.62 11.49
C GLN A 341 18.07 -3.27 10.81
N VAL A 342 18.75 -4.30 10.34
CA VAL A 342 19.98 -4.18 9.56
C VAL A 342 19.67 -4.56 8.12
N PRO A 343 20.21 -3.84 7.14
CA PRO A 343 20.06 -4.22 5.73
C PRO A 343 20.61 -5.63 5.45
N LEU A 344 19.93 -6.34 4.56
CA LEU A 344 20.32 -7.70 4.13
C LEU A 344 21.52 -7.68 3.19
N LEU A 345 21.62 -6.64 2.34
CA LEU A 345 22.67 -6.49 1.34
C LEU A 345 23.72 -5.47 1.80
N LYS A 346 24.97 -5.70 1.43
CA LYS A 346 26.07 -4.76 1.59
C LYS A 346 25.99 -3.59 0.61
N HIS A 347 25.46 -3.87 -0.60
CA HIS A 347 25.33 -2.89 -1.67
C HIS A 347 23.87 -2.78 -2.10
N ASP A 348 23.40 -1.56 -2.23
CA ASP A 348 22.03 -1.27 -2.65
C ASP A 348 21.84 -1.55 -4.15
N LEU A 349 20.60 -1.85 -4.54
CA LEU A 349 20.28 -2.21 -5.93
C LEU A 349 19.85 -1.00 -6.77
N GLY A 350 19.34 0.07 -6.15
CA GLY A 350 18.84 1.27 -6.84
C GLY A 350 17.31 1.35 -6.91
N PHE A 351 16.76 1.63 -8.10
CA PHE A 351 15.33 1.87 -8.26
C PHE A 351 14.77 1.17 -9.50
N LEU A 352 13.54 0.67 -9.41
CA LEU A 352 12.75 0.22 -10.57
C LEU A 352 11.55 1.15 -10.75
N ILE A 353 11.32 1.58 -11.99
CA ILE A 353 10.22 2.46 -12.34
C ILE A 353 9.38 1.81 -13.45
N GLY A 354 8.06 1.65 -13.25
CA GLY A 354 7.17 1.03 -14.22
C GLY A 354 5.69 1.24 -13.91
N LYS A 355 4.80 0.97 -14.89
CA LYS A 355 3.34 1.06 -14.70
C LYS A 355 2.72 -0.25 -14.22
N ASN A 356 3.32 -1.40 -14.51
CA ASN A 356 2.83 -2.70 -14.07
C ASN A 356 3.46 -3.11 -12.74
N PRO A 357 2.73 -3.02 -11.59
CA PRO A 357 3.28 -3.32 -10.27
C PRO A 357 3.75 -4.78 -10.12
N PHE A 358 3.10 -5.70 -10.82
CA PHE A 358 3.44 -7.12 -10.77
C PHE A 358 4.76 -7.40 -11.48
N ALA A 359 5.00 -6.75 -12.63
CA ALA A 359 6.25 -6.87 -13.36
C ALA A 359 7.42 -6.22 -12.59
N VAL A 360 7.19 -5.06 -11.97
CA VAL A 360 8.17 -4.37 -11.11
C VAL A 360 8.56 -5.26 -9.93
N ASP A 361 7.58 -5.81 -9.20
CA ASP A 361 7.83 -6.65 -8.03
C ASP A 361 8.51 -7.98 -8.41
N ARG A 362 8.13 -8.60 -9.54
CA ARG A 362 8.77 -9.82 -10.03
C ARG A 362 10.25 -9.60 -10.36
N LEU A 363 10.55 -8.55 -11.13
CA LEU A 363 11.93 -8.21 -11.45
C LEU A 363 12.75 -7.95 -10.19
N ALA A 364 12.21 -7.19 -9.24
CA ALA A 364 12.87 -6.88 -7.98
C ALA A 364 13.16 -8.13 -7.13
N ALA A 365 12.22 -9.07 -7.04
CA ALA A 365 12.40 -10.31 -6.30
C ALA A 365 13.55 -11.17 -6.89
N HIS A 366 13.62 -11.29 -8.21
CA HIS A 366 14.73 -11.97 -8.89
C HIS A 366 16.07 -11.24 -8.65
N MET A 367 16.09 -9.92 -8.74
CA MET A 367 17.30 -9.13 -8.48
C MET A 367 17.77 -9.29 -7.04
N LEU A 368 16.86 -9.27 -6.07
CA LEU A 368 17.18 -9.45 -4.65
C LEU A 368 17.77 -10.83 -4.38
N VAL A 369 17.13 -11.91 -4.84
CA VAL A 369 17.64 -13.27 -4.66
C VAL A 369 19.02 -13.44 -5.29
N ASN A 370 19.21 -12.95 -6.51
CA ASN A 370 20.51 -12.98 -7.19
C ASN A 370 21.59 -12.18 -6.44
N ALA A 371 21.25 -11.07 -5.80
CA ALA A 371 22.18 -10.28 -5.02
C ALA A 371 22.55 -11.00 -3.72
N LEU A 372 21.59 -11.57 -3.01
CA LEU A 372 21.79 -12.35 -1.79
C LEU A 372 22.69 -13.58 -2.06
N ASP A 373 22.42 -14.31 -3.14
CA ASP A 373 23.24 -15.47 -3.53
C ASP A 373 24.70 -15.06 -3.83
N LYS A 374 24.93 -13.94 -4.51
CA LYS A 374 26.28 -13.41 -4.78
C LYS A 374 27.03 -12.98 -3.52
N GLU A 375 26.33 -12.50 -2.50
CA GLU A 375 26.92 -12.14 -1.21
C GLU A 375 27.09 -13.34 -0.27
N GLY A 376 26.71 -14.55 -0.72
CA GLY A 376 26.87 -15.81 0.03
C GLY A 376 25.86 -15.97 1.17
N HIS A 377 24.74 -15.27 1.13
CA HIS A 377 23.66 -15.51 2.08
C HIS A 377 22.97 -16.83 1.78
N VAL A 378 22.67 -17.61 2.83
CA VAL A 378 21.75 -18.74 2.71
C VAL A 378 20.37 -18.15 2.42
N THR A 379 19.93 -18.24 1.17
CA THR A 379 18.77 -17.50 0.69
C THR A 379 17.49 -18.19 1.11
N ASP A 380 16.72 -17.53 1.96
CA ASP A 380 15.31 -17.81 2.12
C ASP A 380 14.59 -17.33 0.83
N LYS A 381 14.20 -18.29 -0.02
CA LYS A 381 13.54 -18.03 -1.31
C LYS A 381 12.05 -17.74 -1.18
N SER A 382 11.51 -17.66 0.02
CA SER A 382 10.07 -17.43 0.26
C SER A 382 9.55 -16.16 -0.40
N CYS A 383 10.39 -15.13 -0.51
CA CYS A 383 10.02 -13.90 -1.21
C CYS A 383 9.81 -14.11 -2.71
N LEU A 384 10.68 -14.89 -3.35
CA LEU A 384 10.55 -15.23 -4.77
C LEU A 384 9.36 -16.16 -4.99
N GLU A 385 9.19 -17.18 -4.16
CA GLU A 385 8.05 -18.11 -4.21
C GLU A 385 6.72 -17.36 -4.07
N SER A 386 6.63 -16.40 -3.16
CA SER A 386 5.45 -15.57 -2.99
C SER A 386 5.12 -14.75 -4.24
N VAL A 387 6.13 -14.12 -4.83
CA VAL A 387 5.95 -13.31 -6.05
C VAL A 387 5.61 -14.19 -7.25
N GLU A 388 6.27 -15.32 -7.44
CA GLU A 388 5.96 -16.25 -8.55
C GLU A 388 4.56 -16.88 -8.38
N THR A 389 4.13 -17.19 -7.16
CA THR A 389 2.75 -17.62 -6.90
C THR A 389 1.75 -16.55 -7.31
N THR A 390 2.02 -15.29 -6.94
CA THR A 390 1.17 -14.16 -7.33
C THR A 390 1.13 -13.97 -8.84
N THR A 391 2.26 -14.01 -9.52
CA THR A 391 2.33 -13.80 -10.97
C THR A 391 1.67 -14.94 -11.76
N LYS A 392 1.82 -16.17 -11.30
CA LYS A 392 1.08 -17.29 -11.85
C LYS A 392 -0.43 -17.13 -11.70
N TYR A 393 -0.87 -16.76 -10.49
CA TYR A 393 -2.29 -16.55 -10.21
C TYR A 393 -2.90 -15.45 -11.10
N ILE A 394 -2.28 -14.27 -11.21
CA ILE A 394 -2.83 -13.18 -12.03
C ILE A 394 -2.85 -13.50 -13.51
N HIS A 395 -1.89 -14.30 -13.98
CA HIS A 395 -1.88 -14.78 -15.36
C HIS A 395 -3.05 -15.73 -15.63
N GLU A 396 -3.24 -16.72 -14.77
CA GLU A 396 -4.33 -17.71 -14.91
C GLU A 396 -5.72 -17.07 -14.72
N ALA A 397 -5.86 -16.15 -13.77
CA ALA A 397 -7.15 -15.56 -13.42
C ALA A 397 -7.59 -14.42 -14.36
N TYR A 398 -6.63 -13.63 -14.87
CA TYR A 398 -6.91 -12.35 -15.57
C TYR A 398 -6.14 -12.18 -16.88
N GLY A 399 -5.25 -13.10 -17.24
CA GLY A 399 -4.37 -12.95 -18.40
C GLY A 399 -3.30 -11.87 -18.24
N ILE A 400 -3.03 -11.42 -17.01
CA ILE A 400 -2.02 -10.39 -16.74
C ILE A 400 -0.62 -10.99 -16.88
N SER A 401 0.23 -10.36 -17.72
CA SER A 401 1.65 -10.67 -17.83
C SER A 401 2.45 -9.88 -16.79
N SER A 402 3.40 -10.53 -16.16
CA SER A 402 4.40 -9.91 -15.28
C SER A 402 5.78 -9.75 -15.96
N GLU A 403 5.83 -9.87 -17.28
CA GLU A 403 7.02 -9.65 -18.09
C GLU A 403 6.98 -8.26 -18.72
N ALA A 404 8.12 -7.57 -18.75
CA ALA A 404 8.26 -6.25 -19.32
C ALA A 404 9.67 -6.06 -19.89
N PRO A 405 9.84 -5.28 -20.96
CA PRO A 405 11.16 -4.86 -21.40
C PRO A 405 11.83 -3.98 -20.35
N VAL A 406 13.13 -4.18 -20.13
CA VAL A 406 13.89 -3.46 -19.11
C VAL A 406 14.93 -2.56 -19.78
N GLU A 407 14.82 -1.27 -19.51
CA GLU A 407 15.85 -0.29 -19.87
C GLU A 407 16.68 0.04 -18.63
N LYS A 408 18.01 0.10 -18.78
CA LYS A 408 18.92 0.35 -17.67
C LYS A 408 19.60 1.70 -17.80
N ILE A 409 19.53 2.50 -16.74
CA ILE A 409 20.32 3.71 -16.53
C ILE A 409 21.33 3.39 -15.41
N SER A 410 22.62 3.59 -15.66
CA SER A 410 23.68 3.36 -14.65
C SER A 410 24.31 4.69 -14.25
N LEU A 411 24.30 4.96 -12.95
CA LEU A 411 25.01 6.08 -12.32
C LEU A 411 26.25 5.52 -11.61
N SER A 412 27.38 6.20 -11.81
CA SER A 412 28.69 5.82 -11.22
C SER A 412 29.11 6.84 -10.17
#